data_cd5107563c3bf4bf8c06917957283d6b
#
_entry.id   cd5107563c3bf4bf8c06917957283d6b
#
_cell.length_a   1.000
_cell.length_b   1.000
_cell.length_c   1.000
_cell.angle_alpha   90.00
_cell.angle_beta   90.00
_cell.angle_gamma   90.00
#
_symmetry.space_group_name_H-M   'P 1'
#
loop_
_entity.id
_entity.type
_entity.pdbx_description
1 polymer ?
#
loop_
_entity_poly.entity_id
_entity_poly.type
_entity_poly.pdbx_seq_one_letter_code
_entity_poly.pdbx_strand_id
1 'polypeptide(L)'
;LFDRSSRAYKAVNVLNNKKDWFKCKATLEVEGVEYFIERNAKKQSNGHVKVNVEFYTFADDGEKVSMNGDQRRTTDVNIRRLIGTYDDFVMTSLSLQTNSTVFIDKTQKERKDLLAQFMGIGVFDDLWKLAADEIHDVSSLLKSFKNNNYDTDLAEIKESLTDFRKESRELTTTKKEMVADKKKSDRKII
;
A
#
# COMPACT_ATOMS: atom_id res chain seq x y z
N LEU A 1 -6.80 -22.34 13.92
CA LEU A 1 -6.52 -20.94 14.24
C LEU A 1 -6.40 -20.07 12.99
N PHE A 2 -5.49 -20.32 12.08
CA PHE A 2 -4.99 -19.39 11.05
C PHE A 2 -5.54 -19.61 9.63
N ASP A 3 -6.64 -20.32 9.44
CA ASP A 3 -7.17 -20.68 8.11
C ASP A 3 -6.09 -21.25 7.15
N ARG A 4 -5.09 -21.91 7.70
CA ARG A 4 -3.93 -22.46 7.00
C ARG A 4 -3.64 -23.86 7.51
N SER A 5 -3.27 -24.76 6.61
CA SER A 5 -2.81 -26.10 6.94
C SER A 5 -1.49 -26.35 6.24
N SER A 6 -0.54 -26.97 6.95
CA SER A 6 0.73 -27.41 6.36
C SER A 6 0.57 -28.56 5.36
N ARG A 7 -0.57 -29.25 5.38
CA ARG A 7 -0.82 -30.45 4.55
C ARG A 7 -1.84 -30.24 3.45
N ALA A 8 -2.66 -29.19 3.54
CA ALA A 8 -3.77 -28.99 2.60
C ALA A 8 -3.99 -27.50 2.30
N TYR A 9 -3.92 -27.14 1.03
CA TYR A 9 -4.20 -25.78 0.55
C TYR A 9 -5.69 -25.49 0.36
N LYS A 10 -6.49 -26.54 0.11
CA LYS A 10 -7.93 -26.40 -0.15
C LYS A 10 -8.71 -26.98 1.01
N ALA A 11 -9.78 -26.32 1.43
CA ALA A 11 -10.66 -26.77 2.50
C ALA A 11 -11.26 -28.17 2.23
N VAL A 12 -11.46 -28.51 0.98
CA VAL A 12 -11.93 -29.84 0.55
C VAL A 12 -10.98 -30.97 0.99
N ASN A 13 -9.69 -30.71 1.01
CA ASN A 13 -8.66 -31.68 1.38
C ASN A 13 -8.50 -31.84 2.92
N VAL A 14 -9.15 -30.96 3.68
CA VAL A 14 -9.21 -31.04 5.15
C VAL A 14 -10.38 -31.89 5.61
N LEU A 15 -11.42 -32.01 4.76
CA LEU A 15 -12.58 -32.84 5.09
C LEU A 15 -12.20 -34.32 5.21
N ASN A 16 -12.87 -34.99 6.13
CA ASN A 16 -12.80 -36.45 6.18
C ASN A 16 -13.50 -37.03 4.94
N ASN A 17 -12.90 -38.06 4.32
CA ASN A 17 -13.44 -38.71 3.13
C ASN A 17 -14.86 -39.33 3.30
N LYS A 18 -15.24 -39.53 4.56
CA LYS A 18 -16.56 -40.12 4.91
C LYS A 18 -17.59 -39.09 5.39
N LYS A 19 -17.22 -37.81 5.48
CA LYS A 19 -18.11 -36.78 6.02
C LYS A 19 -18.01 -35.50 5.21
N ASP A 20 -19.17 -34.87 4.97
CA ASP A 20 -19.28 -33.63 4.19
C ASP A 20 -19.18 -32.36 5.07
N TRP A 21 -18.74 -32.52 6.32
CA TRP A 21 -18.58 -31.40 7.24
C TRP A 21 -17.44 -31.64 8.23
N PHE A 22 -16.91 -30.56 8.76
CA PHE A 22 -16.06 -30.58 9.96
C PHE A 22 -16.39 -29.40 10.87
N LYS A 23 -16.12 -29.58 12.16
CA LYS A 23 -16.12 -28.53 13.17
C LYS A 23 -14.81 -28.59 13.95
N CYS A 24 -14.19 -27.42 14.13
CA CYS A 24 -12.99 -27.25 14.94
C CYS A 24 -13.24 -26.10 15.91
N LYS A 25 -12.92 -26.30 17.19
CA LYS A 25 -12.97 -25.28 18.23
C LYS A 25 -11.61 -25.17 18.89
N ALA A 26 -11.13 -23.94 19.07
CA ALA A 26 -9.96 -23.63 19.86
C ALA A 26 -10.37 -22.66 20.96
N THR A 27 -9.88 -22.89 22.16
CA THR A 27 -9.99 -21.96 23.29
C THR A 27 -8.60 -21.44 23.59
N LEU A 28 -8.46 -20.14 23.76
CA LEU A 28 -7.21 -19.46 24.06
C LEU A 28 -7.44 -18.56 25.25
N GLU A 29 -6.47 -18.50 26.14
CA GLU A 29 -6.45 -17.53 27.23
C GLU A 29 -5.34 -16.50 26.93
N VAL A 30 -5.71 -15.23 26.91
CA VAL A 30 -4.78 -14.11 26.70
C VAL A 30 -5.09 -13.06 27.77
N GLU A 31 -4.10 -12.73 28.58
CA GLU A 31 -4.23 -11.75 29.67
C GLU A 31 -5.38 -12.05 30.64
N GLY A 32 -5.65 -13.34 30.91
CA GLY A 32 -6.72 -13.78 31.80
C GLY A 32 -8.12 -13.79 31.17
N VAL A 33 -8.25 -13.47 29.90
CA VAL A 33 -9.51 -13.50 29.13
C VAL A 33 -9.54 -14.71 28.22
N GLU A 34 -10.63 -15.47 28.26
CA GLU A 34 -10.83 -16.62 27.36
C GLU A 34 -11.44 -16.19 26.03
N TYR A 35 -10.81 -16.60 24.94
CA TYR A 35 -11.24 -16.39 23.56
C TYR A 35 -11.56 -17.71 22.89
N PHE A 36 -12.63 -17.74 22.15
CA PHE A 36 -13.14 -18.91 21.46
C PHE A 36 -13.14 -18.71 19.96
N ILE A 37 -12.50 -19.61 19.24
CA ILE A 37 -12.46 -19.61 17.77
C ILE A 37 -13.07 -20.91 17.29
N GLU A 38 -14.20 -20.82 16.57
CA GLU A 38 -14.86 -21.98 15.98
C GLU A 38 -14.82 -21.89 14.46
N ARG A 39 -14.39 -22.97 13.81
CA ARG A 39 -14.44 -23.11 12.35
C ARG A 39 -15.34 -24.27 12.00
N ASN A 40 -16.39 -23.98 11.23
CA ASN A 40 -17.33 -24.94 10.73
C ASN A 40 -17.24 -24.97 9.21
N ALA A 41 -17.10 -26.14 8.60
CA ALA A 41 -17.11 -26.29 7.18
C ALA A 41 -18.14 -27.30 6.73
N LYS A 42 -18.79 -27.02 5.60
CA LYS A 42 -19.75 -27.92 4.98
C LYS A 42 -19.54 -27.93 3.47
N LYS A 43 -19.53 -29.14 2.92
CA LYS A 43 -19.50 -29.35 1.46
C LYS A 43 -20.88 -29.04 0.88
N GLN A 44 -20.90 -28.23 -0.15
CA GLN A 44 -22.09 -27.86 -0.89
C GLN A 44 -22.34 -28.84 -2.03
N SER A 45 -23.57 -28.84 -2.60
CA SER A 45 -23.95 -29.67 -3.72
C SER A 45 -23.10 -29.52 -4.97
N ASN A 46 -22.50 -28.33 -5.16
CA ASN A 46 -21.57 -28.02 -6.26
C ASN A 46 -20.12 -28.50 -5.99
N GLY A 47 -19.87 -29.24 -4.91
CA GLY A 47 -18.55 -29.74 -4.53
C GLY A 47 -17.65 -28.73 -3.80
N HIS A 48 -18.04 -27.46 -3.71
CA HIS A 48 -17.29 -26.45 -2.94
C HIS A 48 -17.52 -26.60 -1.44
N VAL A 49 -16.49 -26.27 -0.66
CA VAL A 49 -16.58 -26.27 0.81
C VAL A 49 -16.73 -24.85 1.32
N LYS A 50 -17.85 -24.56 1.96
CA LYS A 50 -18.08 -23.31 2.66
C LYS A 50 -17.53 -23.42 4.09
N VAL A 51 -16.61 -22.52 4.44
CA VAL A 51 -16.03 -22.41 5.79
C VAL A 51 -16.59 -21.16 6.45
N ASN A 52 -17.19 -21.33 7.63
CA ASN A 52 -17.60 -20.25 8.51
C ASN A 52 -16.64 -20.18 9.70
N VAL A 53 -16.39 -18.97 10.17
CA VAL A 53 -15.55 -18.69 11.34
C VAL A 53 -16.38 -17.89 12.32
N GLU A 54 -16.34 -18.30 13.59
CA GLU A 54 -16.86 -17.53 14.70
C GLU A 54 -15.73 -17.26 15.68
N PHE A 55 -15.57 -16.01 16.05
CA PHE A 55 -14.60 -15.55 17.03
C PHE A 55 -15.35 -14.75 18.10
N TYR A 56 -15.24 -15.17 19.35
CA TYR A 56 -15.99 -14.57 20.45
C TYR A 56 -15.29 -14.77 21.80
N THR A 57 -15.70 -13.99 22.76
CA THR A 57 -15.38 -14.12 24.18
C THR A 57 -16.67 -14.08 25.01
N PHE A 58 -16.57 -14.28 26.31
CA PHE A 58 -17.66 -14.05 27.25
C PHE A 58 -17.31 -12.86 28.12
N ALA A 59 -18.29 -11.98 28.33
CA ALA A 59 -18.18 -10.91 29.32
C ALA A 59 -18.33 -11.46 30.74
N ASP A 60 -18.06 -10.65 31.75
CA ASP A 60 -18.13 -11.05 33.17
C ASP A 60 -19.55 -11.49 33.61
N ASP A 61 -20.58 -11.03 32.92
CA ASP A 61 -21.98 -11.42 33.10
C ASP A 61 -22.35 -12.74 32.39
N GLY A 62 -21.40 -13.35 31.67
CA GLY A 62 -21.58 -14.58 30.91
C GLY A 62 -22.19 -14.37 29.52
N GLU A 63 -22.40 -13.13 29.08
CA GLU A 63 -22.90 -12.85 27.72
C GLU A 63 -21.83 -13.09 26.66
N LYS A 64 -22.24 -13.72 25.54
CA LYS A 64 -21.35 -13.97 24.40
C LYS A 64 -21.10 -12.67 23.63
N VAL A 65 -19.89 -12.17 23.66
CA VAL A 65 -19.43 -11.00 22.90
C VAL A 65 -18.78 -11.45 21.60
N SER A 66 -19.40 -11.09 20.48
CA SER A 66 -18.86 -11.42 19.14
C SER A 66 -17.73 -10.47 18.78
N MET A 67 -16.61 -11.05 18.34
CA MET A 67 -15.45 -10.31 17.81
C MET A 67 -15.28 -10.55 16.29
N ASN A 68 -16.33 -11.06 15.64
CA ASN A 68 -16.34 -11.23 14.20
C ASN A 68 -16.24 -9.88 13.48
N GLY A 69 -15.56 -9.87 12.33
CA GLY A 69 -15.71 -8.80 11.36
C GLY A 69 -16.88 -9.06 10.41
N ASP A 70 -17.18 -8.09 9.55
CA ASP A 70 -18.27 -8.20 8.56
C ASP A 70 -18.10 -9.37 7.60
N GLN A 71 -16.87 -9.80 7.38
CA GLN A 71 -16.51 -10.92 6.51
C GLN A 71 -15.53 -11.86 7.22
N ARG A 72 -15.46 -13.12 6.76
CA ARG A 72 -14.48 -14.10 7.24
C ARG A 72 -13.04 -13.54 7.25
N ARG A 73 -12.66 -12.82 6.19
CA ARG A 73 -11.32 -12.24 6.07
C ARG A 73 -11.04 -11.23 7.18
N THR A 74 -12.02 -10.40 7.53
CA THR A 74 -11.90 -9.41 8.61
C THR A 74 -11.82 -10.10 9.96
N THR A 75 -12.62 -11.17 10.17
CA THR A 75 -12.51 -12.02 11.38
C THR A 75 -11.12 -12.64 11.51
N ASP A 76 -10.54 -13.14 10.40
CA ASP A 76 -9.18 -13.68 10.43
C ASP A 76 -8.12 -12.60 10.74
N VAL A 77 -8.34 -11.35 10.37
CA VAL A 77 -7.49 -10.21 10.77
C VAL A 77 -7.60 -9.95 12.27
N ASN A 78 -8.82 -9.97 12.84
CA ASN A 78 -9.04 -9.78 14.26
C ASN A 78 -8.35 -10.88 15.09
N ILE A 79 -8.45 -12.13 14.64
CA ILE A 79 -7.75 -13.26 15.25
C ILE A 79 -6.21 -13.04 15.23
N ARG A 80 -5.66 -12.62 14.08
CA ARG A 80 -4.21 -12.35 13.96
C ARG A 80 -3.73 -11.19 14.82
N ARG A 81 -4.58 -10.20 15.08
CA ARG A 81 -4.23 -9.10 15.98
C ARG A 81 -4.05 -9.59 17.43
N LEU A 82 -4.82 -10.61 17.82
CA LEU A 82 -4.75 -11.17 19.17
C LEU A 82 -3.56 -12.12 19.35
N ILE A 83 -3.33 -13.03 18.40
CA ILE A 83 -2.40 -14.16 18.56
C ILE A 83 -1.16 -14.08 17.66
N GLY A 84 -1.00 -13.01 16.87
CA GLY A 84 0.07 -12.88 15.88
C GLY A 84 -0.19 -13.64 14.59
N THR A 85 0.84 -13.77 13.75
CA THR A 85 0.76 -14.50 12.50
C THR A 85 0.94 -16.02 12.71
N TYR A 86 0.62 -16.81 11.69
CA TYR A 86 0.88 -18.26 11.70
C TYR A 86 2.37 -18.57 11.92
N ASP A 87 3.24 -17.82 11.27
CA ASP A 87 4.68 -18.04 11.34
C ASP A 87 5.20 -17.71 12.75
N ASP A 88 4.71 -16.64 13.37
CA ASP A 88 5.02 -16.29 14.77
C ASP A 88 4.61 -17.42 15.72
N PHE A 89 3.37 -17.89 15.58
CA PHE A 89 2.82 -18.92 16.43
C PHE A 89 3.58 -20.25 16.33
N VAL A 90 3.89 -20.67 15.08
CA VAL A 90 4.66 -21.91 14.85
C VAL A 90 6.08 -21.81 15.39
N MET A 91 6.65 -20.61 15.37
CA MET A 91 8.02 -20.41 15.84
C MET A 91 8.16 -20.28 17.36
N THR A 92 7.10 -19.77 18.02
CA THR A 92 7.15 -19.47 19.47
C THR A 92 6.40 -20.47 20.32
N SER A 93 5.21 -20.87 19.84
CA SER A 93 4.24 -21.59 20.68
C SER A 93 4.03 -23.03 20.25
N LEU A 94 4.48 -23.42 19.06
CA LEU A 94 4.24 -24.75 18.52
C LEU A 94 5.53 -25.40 18.02
N SER A 95 6.03 -26.39 18.77
CA SER A 95 7.12 -27.24 18.28
C SER A 95 6.52 -28.45 17.57
N LEU A 96 6.72 -28.53 16.26
CA LEU A 96 6.32 -29.67 15.45
C LEU A 96 7.53 -30.60 15.23
N GLN A 97 7.27 -31.88 15.09
CA GLN A 97 8.29 -32.91 14.85
C GLN A 97 9.15 -32.61 13.61
N THR A 98 8.60 -31.93 12.60
CA THR A 98 9.28 -31.60 11.34
C THR A 98 9.74 -30.13 11.25
N ASN A 99 9.44 -29.28 12.22
CA ASN A 99 9.65 -27.83 12.15
C ASN A 99 10.56 -27.27 13.25
N SER A 100 11.25 -28.11 13.99
CA SER A 100 12.17 -27.67 15.06
C SER A 100 13.35 -26.82 14.54
N THR A 101 13.67 -26.92 13.25
CA THR A 101 14.79 -26.21 12.60
C THR A 101 14.36 -25.02 11.76
N VAL A 102 13.05 -24.68 11.71
CA VAL A 102 12.51 -23.63 10.80
C VAL A 102 13.26 -22.30 10.91
N PHE A 103 13.65 -21.90 12.11
CA PHE A 103 14.43 -20.67 12.29
C PHE A 103 15.85 -20.79 11.74
N ILE A 104 16.47 -21.94 11.93
CA ILE A 104 17.85 -22.19 11.50
C ILE A 104 17.93 -22.28 9.97
N ASP A 105 16.92 -22.90 9.35
CA ASP A 105 16.85 -23.11 7.91
C ASP A 105 16.49 -21.83 7.11
N LYS A 106 16.03 -20.78 7.82
CA LYS A 106 15.74 -19.48 7.19
C LYS A 106 17.01 -18.74 6.78
N THR A 107 16.90 -17.97 5.70
CA THR A 107 17.98 -17.08 5.27
C THR A 107 18.26 -16.00 6.35
N GLN A 108 19.44 -15.40 6.30
CA GLN A 108 19.82 -14.33 7.24
C GLN A 108 18.83 -13.17 7.23
N LYS A 109 18.31 -12.83 6.05
CA LYS A 109 17.29 -11.76 5.91
C LYS A 109 16.01 -12.14 6.63
N GLU A 110 15.45 -13.31 6.35
CA GLU A 110 14.21 -13.77 6.98
C GLU A 110 14.34 -13.89 8.50
N ARG A 111 15.51 -14.30 9.02
CA ARG A 111 15.78 -14.32 10.47
C ARG A 111 15.78 -12.93 11.08
N LYS A 112 16.38 -11.93 10.39
CA LYS A 112 16.35 -10.53 10.82
C LYS A 112 14.93 -9.97 10.80
N ASP A 113 14.19 -10.22 9.75
CA ASP A 113 12.79 -9.75 9.60
C ASP A 113 11.91 -10.30 10.74
N LEU A 114 12.07 -11.58 11.08
CA LEU A 114 11.39 -12.20 12.20
C LEU A 114 11.76 -11.58 13.55
N LEU A 115 13.04 -11.39 13.82
CA LEU A 115 13.50 -10.75 15.05
C LEU A 115 12.97 -9.30 15.13
N ALA A 116 12.99 -8.56 14.02
CA ALA A 116 12.43 -7.22 13.95
C ALA A 116 10.94 -7.20 14.28
N GLN A 117 10.19 -8.19 13.78
CA GLN A 117 8.78 -8.37 14.09
C GLN A 117 8.53 -8.65 15.59
N PHE A 118 9.29 -9.57 16.20
CA PHE A 118 9.22 -9.83 17.64
C PHE A 118 9.54 -8.62 18.50
N MET A 119 10.52 -7.83 18.08
CA MET A 119 10.93 -6.62 18.80
C MET A 119 10.02 -5.43 18.54
N GLY A 120 9.04 -5.55 17.64
CA GLY A 120 8.13 -4.48 17.28
C GLY A 120 8.80 -3.30 16.56
N ILE A 121 10.01 -3.51 16.01
CA ILE A 121 10.78 -2.44 15.35
C ILE A 121 10.43 -2.23 13.88
N GLY A 122 9.51 -3.02 13.33
CA GLY A 122 9.01 -2.86 11.95
C GLY A 122 8.41 -1.48 11.67
N VAL A 123 7.95 -0.78 12.70
CA VAL A 123 7.46 0.61 12.60
C VAL A 123 8.51 1.57 12.02
N PHE A 124 9.80 1.32 12.26
CA PHE A 124 10.87 2.15 11.72
C PHE A 124 11.05 1.95 10.22
N ASP A 125 10.83 0.73 9.71
CA ASP A 125 10.85 0.46 8.27
C ASP A 125 9.68 1.14 7.56
N ASP A 126 8.51 1.19 8.19
CA ASP A 126 7.35 1.86 7.63
C ASP A 126 7.50 3.38 7.65
N LEU A 127 8.06 3.94 8.72
CA LEU A 127 8.44 5.36 8.80
C LEU A 127 9.50 5.72 7.76
N TRP A 128 10.50 4.86 7.57
CA TRP A 128 11.53 5.07 6.54
C TRP A 128 10.93 5.08 5.13
N LYS A 129 10.02 4.16 4.81
CA LYS A 129 9.32 4.14 3.51
C LYS A 129 8.53 5.42 3.29
N LEU A 130 7.74 5.84 4.29
CA LEU A 130 6.96 7.07 4.21
C LEU A 130 7.86 8.29 3.94
N ALA A 131 8.96 8.42 4.69
CA ALA A 131 9.91 9.50 4.48
C ALA A 131 10.60 9.43 3.10
N ALA A 132 10.91 8.23 2.61
CA ALA A 132 11.52 8.03 1.29
C ALA A 132 10.55 8.44 0.17
N ASP A 133 9.27 8.11 0.29
CA ASP A 133 8.23 8.50 -0.67
C ASP A 133 8.04 10.01 -0.70
N GLU A 134 7.97 10.68 0.46
CA GLU A 134 7.88 12.15 0.54
C GLU A 134 9.11 12.85 -0.07
N ILE A 135 10.31 12.34 0.17
CA ILE A 135 11.55 12.90 -0.39
C ILE A 135 11.62 12.69 -1.90
N HIS A 136 11.07 11.61 -2.43
CA HIS A 136 11.12 11.30 -3.86
C HIS A 136 10.51 12.41 -4.71
N ASP A 137 9.34 12.91 -4.34
CA ASP A 137 8.62 13.95 -5.07
C ASP A 137 9.41 15.29 -5.05
N VAL A 138 9.90 15.67 -3.88
CA VAL A 138 10.72 16.89 -3.73
C VAL A 138 12.03 16.77 -4.50
N SER A 139 12.68 15.60 -4.47
CA SER A 139 13.92 15.35 -5.20
C SER A 139 13.73 15.40 -6.71
N SER A 140 12.61 14.91 -7.22
CA SER A 140 12.29 14.95 -8.65
C SER A 140 12.05 16.39 -9.13
N LEU A 141 11.32 17.19 -8.34
CA LEU A 141 11.14 18.62 -8.59
C LEU A 141 12.48 19.37 -8.56
N LEU A 142 13.31 19.12 -7.56
CA LEU A 142 14.63 19.75 -7.45
C LEU A 142 15.52 19.42 -8.66
N LYS A 143 15.49 18.17 -9.14
CA LYS A 143 16.21 17.77 -10.35
C LYS A 143 15.70 18.51 -11.59
N SER A 144 14.38 18.68 -11.73
CA SER A 144 13.82 19.42 -12.85
C SER A 144 14.25 20.88 -12.83
N PHE A 145 14.25 21.54 -11.67
CA PHE A 145 14.74 22.91 -11.53
C PHE A 145 16.24 23.05 -11.81
N LYS A 146 17.06 22.09 -11.37
CA LYS A 146 18.51 22.11 -11.64
C LYS A 146 18.87 21.86 -13.08
N ASN A 147 18.07 21.08 -13.79
CA ASN A 147 18.31 20.77 -15.20
C ASN A 147 17.81 21.90 -16.14
N ASN A 148 16.91 22.76 -15.69
CA ASN A 148 16.47 23.91 -16.45
C ASN A 148 17.45 25.06 -16.26
N ASN A 149 18.04 25.52 -17.36
CA ASN A 149 18.97 26.65 -17.35
C ASN A 149 18.20 27.96 -17.54
N TYR A 150 17.41 28.33 -16.53
CA TYR A 150 16.54 29.52 -16.60
C TYR A 150 17.29 30.82 -16.88
N ASP A 151 18.58 30.91 -16.52
CA ASP A 151 19.40 32.09 -16.78
C ASP A 151 19.69 32.26 -18.28
N THR A 152 19.96 31.17 -19.01
CA THR A 152 20.12 31.21 -20.48
C THR A 152 18.82 31.53 -21.18
N ASP A 153 17.70 30.87 -20.79
CA ASP A 153 16.39 31.13 -21.36
C ASP A 153 15.97 32.60 -21.15
N LEU A 154 16.29 33.16 -19.99
CA LEU A 154 15.98 34.55 -19.65
C LEU A 154 16.86 35.54 -20.45
N ALA A 155 18.13 35.17 -20.75
CA ALA A 155 18.99 35.96 -21.61
C ALA A 155 18.49 35.97 -23.07
N GLU A 156 18.13 34.81 -23.62
CA GLU A 156 17.59 34.68 -25.00
C GLU A 156 16.28 35.45 -25.15
N ILE A 157 15.38 35.35 -24.18
CA ILE A 157 14.11 36.09 -24.19
C ILE A 157 14.35 37.61 -24.13
N LYS A 158 15.28 38.07 -23.32
CA LYS A 158 15.64 39.50 -23.24
C LYS A 158 16.21 40.00 -24.57
N GLU A 159 17.08 39.25 -25.21
CA GLU A 159 17.66 39.60 -26.51
C GLU A 159 16.56 39.68 -27.57
N SER A 160 15.72 38.65 -27.70
CA SER A 160 14.58 38.65 -28.62
C SER A 160 13.66 39.84 -28.39
N LEU A 161 13.41 40.19 -27.14
CA LEU A 161 12.54 41.33 -26.77
C LEU A 161 13.16 42.68 -27.18
N THR A 162 14.50 42.83 -27.13
CA THR A 162 15.19 44.02 -27.58
C THR A 162 15.11 44.15 -29.11
N ASP A 163 15.25 43.05 -29.82
CA ASP A 163 15.18 43.00 -31.30
C ASP A 163 13.76 43.33 -31.78
N PHE A 164 12.76 42.73 -31.20
CA PHE A 164 11.35 43.06 -31.53
C PHE A 164 11.01 44.54 -31.26
N ARG A 165 11.54 45.12 -30.19
CA ARG A 165 11.35 46.52 -29.91
C ARG A 165 11.99 47.44 -30.92
N LYS A 166 13.18 47.06 -31.46
CA LYS A 166 13.87 47.78 -32.52
C LYS A 166 13.08 47.72 -33.81
N GLU A 167 12.70 46.52 -34.24
CA GLU A 167 11.89 46.30 -35.43
C GLU A 167 10.52 47.08 -35.36
N SER A 168 9.85 47.04 -34.23
CA SER A 168 8.64 47.80 -34.02
C SER A 168 8.81 49.31 -34.15
N ARG A 169 9.95 49.86 -33.72
CA ARG A 169 10.27 51.26 -33.90
C ARG A 169 10.54 51.59 -35.35
N GLU A 170 11.30 50.76 -36.08
CA GLU A 170 11.59 50.90 -37.48
C GLU A 170 10.30 50.88 -38.34
N LEU A 171 9.43 49.90 -38.08
CA LEU A 171 8.15 49.81 -38.77
C LEU A 171 7.25 51.00 -38.47
N THR A 172 7.30 51.55 -37.25
CA THR A 172 6.54 52.73 -36.87
C THR A 172 7.03 53.99 -37.60
N THR A 173 8.33 54.15 -37.79
CA THR A 173 8.92 55.25 -38.60
C THR A 173 8.57 55.12 -40.07
N THR A 174 8.75 53.93 -40.65
CA THR A 174 8.39 53.65 -42.05
C THR A 174 6.90 53.92 -42.32
N LYS A 175 6.05 53.49 -41.40
CA LYS A 175 4.59 53.80 -41.46
C LYS A 175 4.32 55.29 -41.47
N LYS A 176 5.00 56.06 -40.62
CA LYS A 176 4.83 57.53 -40.62
C LYS A 176 5.27 58.17 -41.92
N GLU A 177 6.40 57.73 -42.49
CA GLU A 177 6.92 58.18 -43.78
C GLU A 177 5.95 57.88 -44.93
N MET A 178 5.46 56.64 -45.02
CA MET A 178 4.49 56.22 -46.01
C MET A 178 3.17 57.02 -45.91
N VAL A 179 2.71 57.30 -44.70
CA VAL A 179 1.49 58.15 -44.48
C VAL A 179 1.75 59.59 -44.92
N ALA A 180 2.95 60.13 -44.67
CA ALA A 180 3.28 61.48 -45.10
C ALA A 180 3.38 61.56 -46.64
N ASP A 181 3.99 60.56 -47.30
CA ASP A 181 4.10 60.51 -48.77
C ASP A 181 2.76 60.29 -49.43
N LYS A 182 1.88 59.49 -48.88
CA LYS A 182 0.52 59.34 -49.33
C LYS A 182 -0.21 60.71 -49.28
N LYS A 183 -0.12 61.43 -48.18
CA LYS A 183 -0.72 62.77 -48.05
C LYS A 183 -0.17 63.80 -49.08
N LYS A 184 1.12 63.68 -49.44
CA LYS A 184 1.73 64.54 -50.52
C LYS A 184 1.21 64.17 -51.87
N SER A 185 1.04 62.86 -52.18
CA SER A 185 0.51 62.37 -53.46
C SER A 185 -0.97 62.76 -53.59
N ASP A 186 -1.79 62.62 -52.57
CA ASP A 186 -3.20 63.00 -52.58
C ASP A 186 -3.39 64.51 -52.85
N ARG A 187 -2.45 65.36 -52.38
CA ARG A 187 -2.47 66.80 -52.65
C ARG A 187 -2.03 67.18 -54.07
N LYS A 188 -1.38 66.29 -54.85
CA LYS A 188 -1.00 66.53 -56.24
C LYS A 188 -2.03 66.08 -57.26
N ILE A 189 -3.07 65.39 -56.84
CA ILE A 189 -4.17 64.86 -57.66
C ILE A 189 -5.40 65.79 -57.66
N ILE A 190 -5.41 66.81 -56.81
CA ILE A 190 -6.41 67.92 -56.82
C ILE A 190 -5.86 69.11 -57.56
#